data_50ad3d009d36a36cfdf4b381da7e971f
#
_entry.id   50ad3d009d36a36cfdf4b381da7e971f
#
_cell.length_a   1.000
_cell.length_b   1.000
_cell.length_c   1.000
_cell.angle_alpha   90.00
_cell.angle_beta   90.00
_cell.angle_gamma   90.00
#
_symmetry.space_group_name_H-M   'P 1'
#
loop_
_entity.id
_entity.type
_entity.pdbx_description
1 polymer ?
#
loop_
_entity_poly.entity_id
_entity_poly.type
_entity_poly.pdbx_seq_one_letter_code
_entity_poly.pdbx_strand_id
1 'polypeptide(L)'
;MGKIIAIANQKGGVGKTTTSVNLAASLGVLEKKVLLIDADPQANATSGLGIDVEKVEFGTYQLLEHSIKAEEAIIKTSSPNLDIIPSHIDLVAIEIELVDMEEREYMLKKAITHLKEEYDYILIDCAPSLGLLTLNALTAADSVIIPIQCEYFALEGLGKLLNTIKSVQKIHNKNLDIEGLLLTMYDSRLRLSNQVVEEVQKHFNEMVFTTIIQRNVRLSEAPSYGESIINYDAASKGASNYLSLAHEIIKKNF
;
A
#
# COMPACT_ATOMS: atom_id res chain seq x y z
N MET A 1 -16.80 8.53 -6.99
CA MET A 1 -16.45 8.32 -5.57
C MET A 1 -15.13 7.57 -5.54
N GLY A 2 -14.14 8.09 -4.82
CA GLY A 2 -12.79 7.53 -4.80
C GLY A 2 -12.73 6.11 -4.25
N LYS A 3 -11.64 5.41 -4.53
CA LYS A 3 -11.41 4.02 -4.13
C LYS A 3 -10.29 3.93 -3.09
N ILE A 4 -10.54 3.23 -1.99
CA ILE A 4 -9.55 2.94 -0.95
C ILE A 4 -8.94 1.57 -1.22
N ILE A 5 -7.61 1.50 -1.37
CA ILE A 5 -6.88 0.26 -1.66
C ILE A 5 -5.79 0.08 -0.60
N ALA A 6 -5.86 -1.01 0.17
CA ALA A 6 -4.78 -1.41 1.07
C ALA A 6 -3.68 -2.17 0.30
N ILE A 7 -2.41 -1.92 0.62
CA ILE A 7 -1.29 -2.70 0.12
C ILE A 7 -0.74 -3.53 1.28
N ALA A 8 -1.07 -4.82 1.31
CA ALA A 8 -0.83 -5.66 2.48
C ALA A 8 -0.15 -6.98 2.13
N ASN A 9 0.80 -7.39 2.97
CA ASN A 9 1.35 -8.72 3.05
C ASN A 9 2.05 -8.88 4.41
N GLN A 10 1.88 -10.02 5.08
CA GLN A 10 2.55 -10.29 6.37
C GLN A 10 4.05 -10.47 6.25
N LYS A 11 4.56 -10.84 5.05
CA LYS A 11 6.00 -11.00 4.81
C LYS A 11 6.66 -9.63 4.63
N GLY A 12 7.74 -9.37 5.36
CA GLY A 12 8.61 -8.21 5.15
C GLY A 12 9.37 -8.31 3.82
N GLY A 13 9.75 -7.16 3.25
CA GLY A 13 10.63 -7.13 2.07
C GLY A 13 10.00 -7.57 0.75
N VAL A 14 8.67 -7.73 0.66
CA VAL A 14 7.99 -8.11 -0.60
C VAL A 14 7.67 -6.93 -1.52
N GLY A 15 8.04 -5.71 -1.13
CA GLY A 15 7.82 -4.50 -1.93
C GLY A 15 6.48 -3.81 -1.66
N LYS A 16 5.89 -3.92 -0.46
CA LYS A 16 4.66 -3.18 -0.09
C LYS A 16 4.88 -1.68 -0.25
N THR A 17 5.76 -1.10 0.54
CA THR A 17 6.05 0.34 0.53
C THR A 17 6.53 0.82 -0.84
N THR A 18 7.40 0.03 -1.51
CA THR A 18 7.81 0.33 -2.89
C THR A 18 6.61 0.41 -3.82
N THR A 19 5.65 -0.50 -3.67
CA THR A 19 4.42 -0.49 -4.47
C THR A 19 3.53 0.69 -4.10
N SER A 20 3.33 0.96 -2.82
CA SER A 20 2.49 2.04 -2.32
C SER A 20 2.95 3.40 -2.85
N VAL A 21 4.24 3.72 -2.67
CA VAL A 21 4.85 4.98 -3.12
C VAL A 21 4.80 5.11 -4.65
N ASN A 22 5.27 4.09 -5.38
CA ASN A 22 5.43 4.21 -6.82
C ASN A 22 4.12 4.07 -7.60
N LEU A 23 3.16 3.29 -7.10
CA LEU A 23 1.81 3.26 -7.65
C LEU A 23 1.09 4.59 -7.42
N ALA A 24 1.19 5.16 -6.19
CA ALA A 24 0.60 6.46 -5.88
C ALA A 24 1.13 7.56 -6.80
N ALA A 25 2.46 7.65 -6.95
CA ALA A 25 3.09 8.61 -7.85
C ALA A 25 2.70 8.38 -9.32
N SER A 26 2.60 7.11 -9.77
CA SER A 26 2.18 6.76 -11.13
C SER A 26 0.74 7.18 -11.42
N LEU A 27 -0.17 6.94 -10.48
CA LEU A 27 -1.56 7.40 -10.58
C LEU A 27 -1.63 8.93 -10.62
N GLY A 28 -0.82 9.63 -9.81
CA GLY A 28 -0.75 11.08 -9.79
C GLY A 28 -0.27 11.68 -11.11
N VAL A 29 0.74 11.08 -11.76
CA VAL A 29 1.20 11.47 -13.10
C VAL A 29 0.13 11.22 -14.17
N LEU A 30 -0.73 10.22 -13.98
CA LEU A 30 -1.90 9.95 -14.83
C LEU A 30 -3.14 10.79 -14.44
N GLU A 31 -2.89 11.96 -13.82
CA GLU A 31 -3.90 12.98 -13.50
C GLU A 31 -4.98 12.51 -12.51
N LYS A 32 -4.72 11.47 -11.70
CA LYS A 32 -5.59 11.07 -10.59
C LYS A 32 -5.18 11.79 -9.32
N LYS A 33 -6.15 12.26 -8.55
CA LYS A 33 -5.91 12.78 -7.19
C LYS A 33 -5.69 11.61 -6.24
N VAL A 34 -4.52 11.52 -5.64
CA VAL A 34 -4.11 10.38 -4.82
C VAL A 34 -3.73 10.83 -3.42
N LEU A 35 -4.24 10.13 -2.43
CA LEU A 35 -3.77 10.20 -1.04
C LEU A 35 -3.07 8.87 -0.69
N LEU A 36 -1.83 8.95 -0.22
CA LEU A 36 -1.14 7.83 0.39
C LEU A 36 -1.23 7.95 1.92
N ILE A 37 -1.63 6.88 2.60
CA ILE A 37 -1.62 6.80 4.06
C ILE A 37 -0.53 5.82 4.45
N ASP A 38 0.49 6.30 5.16
CA ASP A 38 1.53 5.45 5.72
C ASP A 38 1.04 4.88 7.06
N ALA A 39 0.71 3.59 7.09
CA ALA A 39 0.23 2.87 8.28
C ALA A 39 1.29 1.88 8.81
N ASP A 40 2.57 2.10 8.49
CA ASP A 40 3.69 1.37 9.05
C ASP A 40 4.46 2.27 10.05
N PRO A 41 4.63 1.88 11.32
CA PRO A 41 5.42 2.64 12.29
C PRO A 41 6.87 2.91 11.86
N GLN A 42 7.40 2.15 10.89
CA GLN A 42 8.74 2.39 10.33
C GLN A 42 8.79 3.64 9.42
N ALA A 43 7.65 4.23 9.06
CA ALA A 43 7.53 5.45 8.26
C ALA A 43 8.34 5.43 6.94
N ASN A 44 8.43 4.25 6.32
CA ASN A 44 9.22 4.08 5.10
C ASN A 44 8.58 4.73 3.87
N ALA A 45 7.24 4.81 3.79
CA ALA A 45 6.57 5.54 2.72
C ALA A 45 6.73 7.05 2.90
N THR A 46 6.69 7.53 4.14
CA THR A 46 6.89 8.91 4.53
C THR A 46 8.29 9.41 4.13
N SER A 47 9.33 8.74 4.60
CA SER A 47 10.73 9.07 4.27
C SER A 47 11.03 8.86 2.78
N GLY A 48 10.45 7.83 2.16
CA GLY A 48 10.60 7.51 0.74
C GLY A 48 10.02 8.57 -0.20
N LEU A 49 9.16 9.47 0.29
CA LEU A 49 8.64 10.64 -0.43
C LEU A 49 9.31 11.97 0.01
N GLY A 50 10.43 11.89 0.73
CA GLY A 50 11.25 13.03 1.11
C GLY A 50 10.70 13.85 2.27
N ILE A 51 9.78 13.29 3.06
CA ILE A 51 9.26 13.94 4.26
C ILE A 51 10.17 13.60 5.44
N ASP A 52 10.62 14.63 6.14
CA ASP A 52 11.42 14.51 7.36
C ASP A 52 10.53 14.04 8.52
N VAL A 53 10.65 12.77 8.87
CA VAL A 53 9.82 12.12 9.89
C VAL A 53 9.90 12.83 11.25
N GLU A 54 11.06 13.39 11.60
CA GLU A 54 11.27 14.11 12.86
C GLU A 54 10.50 15.44 12.94
N LYS A 55 10.01 15.95 11.79
CA LYS A 55 9.22 17.18 11.71
C LYS A 55 7.73 16.95 11.51
N VAL A 56 7.30 15.69 11.50
CA VAL A 56 5.88 15.34 11.40
C VAL A 56 5.19 15.71 12.73
N GLU A 57 4.28 16.66 12.69
CA GLU A 57 3.46 17.06 13.83
C GLU A 57 2.24 16.17 13.98
N PHE A 58 1.55 15.91 12.86
CA PHE A 58 0.35 15.08 12.81
C PHE A 58 0.48 13.99 11.75
N GLY A 59 0.05 12.78 12.07
CA GLY A 59 0.13 11.63 11.18
C GLY A 59 -0.92 10.56 11.48
N THR A 60 -0.66 9.37 11.01
CA THR A 60 -1.57 8.21 11.17
C THR A 60 -1.83 7.88 12.64
N TYR A 61 -0.89 8.16 13.56
CA TYR A 61 -1.10 7.97 14.99
C TYR A 61 -2.23 8.84 15.51
N GLN A 62 -2.14 10.18 15.37
CA GLN A 62 -3.16 11.13 15.82
C GLN A 62 -4.50 10.92 15.11
N LEU A 63 -4.45 10.47 13.85
CA LEU A 63 -5.65 10.13 13.09
C LEU A 63 -6.39 8.94 13.71
N LEU A 64 -5.68 7.90 14.15
CA LEU A 64 -6.26 6.72 14.79
C LEU A 64 -6.74 6.97 16.23
N GLU A 65 -6.10 7.89 16.95
CA GLU A 65 -6.60 8.38 18.24
C GLU A 65 -7.87 9.24 18.11
N HIS A 66 -8.23 9.67 16.88
CA HIS A 66 -9.27 10.69 16.65
C HIS A 66 -9.01 12.03 17.36
N SER A 67 -7.75 12.36 17.61
CA SER A 67 -7.35 13.64 18.22
C SER A 67 -7.35 14.80 17.23
N ILE A 68 -7.33 14.49 15.92
CA ILE A 68 -7.35 15.44 14.81
C ILE A 68 -8.30 15.00 13.70
N LYS A 69 -8.63 15.91 12.78
CA LYS A 69 -9.25 15.58 11.50
C LYS A 69 -8.21 15.12 10.50
N ALA A 70 -8.59 14.30 9.54
CA ALA A 70 -7.68 13.74 8.55
C ALA A 70 -6.98 14.83 7.72
N GLU A 71 -7.68 15.92 7.41
CA GLU A 71 -7.16 17.05 6.63
C GLU A 71 -5.99 17.76 7.32
N GLU A 72 -5.91 17.71 8.65
CA GLU A 72 -4.83 18.33 9.43
C GLU A 72 -3.52 17.53 9.32
N ALA A 73 -3.59 16.24 9.02
CA ALA A 73 -2.43 15.37 8.82
C ALA A 73 -1.97 15.27 7.36
N ILE A 74 -2.69 15.86 6.39
CA ILE A 74 -2.35 15.76 4.98
C ILE A 74 -1.19 16.68 4.63
N ILE A 75 -0.13 16.10 4.07
CA ILE A 75 1.06 16.82 3.59
C ILE A 75 1.16 16.65 2.07
N LYS A 76 1.42 17.75 1.35
CA LYS A 76 1.70 17.71 -0.09
C LYS A 76 3.09 17.17 -0.35
N THR A 77 3.21 16.28 -1.32
CA THR A 77 4.50 15.73 -1.76
C THR A 77 5.07 16.50 -2.95
N SER A 78 6.32 16.19 -3.32
CA SER A 78 6.94 16.69 -4.56
C SER A 78 6.38 16.00 -5.83
N SER A 79 5.68 14.89 -5.70
CA SER A 79 5.05 14.19 -6.82
C SER A 79 3.71 14.85 -7.20
N PRO A 80 3.41 15.02 -8.49
CA PRO A 80 2.18 15.69 -8.92
C PRO A 80 0.94 14.89 -8.47
N ASN A 81 -0.10 15.61 -8.02
CA ASN A 81 -1.40 15.06 -7.59
C ASN A 81 -1.32 13.98 -6.50
N LEU A 82 -0.22 13.93 -5.73
CA LEU A 82 0.00 13.01 -4.63
C LEU A 82 0.19 13.74 -3.32
N ASP A 83 -0.71 13.49 -2.39
CA ASP A 83 -0.62 13.91 -1.00
C ASP A 83 -0.37 12.68 -0.10
N ILE A 84 0.12 12.89 1.14
CA ILE A 84 0.36 11.81 2.10
C ILE A 84 -0.14 12.19 3.49
N ILE A 85 -0.71 11.20 4.20
CA ILE A 85 -0.78 11.19 5.67
C ILE A 85 0.44 10.41 6.16
N PRO A 86 1.41 11.07 6.82
CA PRO A 86 2.67 10.45 7.21
C PRO A 86 2.51 9.52 8.42
N SER A 87 3.52 8.68 8.64
CA SER A 87 3.67 7.88 9.85
C SER A 87 4.84 8.36 10.70
N HIS A 88 4.83 7.93 11.96
CA HIS A 88 5.92 8.10 12.92
C HIS A 88 6.03 6.85 13.79
N ILE A 89 7.18 6.66 14.44
CA ILE A 89 7.44 5.49 15.31
C ILE A 89 6.42 5.36 16.45
N ASP A 90 5.85 6.48 16.91
CA ASP A 90 4.82 6.50 17.96
C ASP A 90 3.57 5.70 17.58
N LEU A 91 3.35 5.45 16.28
CA LEU A 91 2.25 4.60 15.80
C LEU A 91 2.29 3.18 16.40
N VAL A 92 3.45 2.72 16.92
CA VAL A 92 3.54 1.44 17.67
C VAL A 92 2.65 1.46 18.91
N ALA A 93 2.50 2.60 19.58
CA ALA A 93 1.72 2.71 20.81
C ALA A 93 0.22 2.46 20.58
N ILE A 94 -0.27 2.74 19.39
CA ILE A 94 -1.69 2.61 19.03
C ILE A 94 -2.22 1.17 19.22
N GLU A 95 -1.41 0.15 18.99
CA GLU A 95 -1.82 -1.24 19.19
C GLU A 95 -2.09 -1.57 20.67
N ILE A 96 -1.50 -0.82 21.59
CA ILE A 96 -1.71 -0.96 23.04
C ILE A 96 -2.86 -0.05 23.48
N GLU A 97 -2.87 1.20 23.06
CA GLU A 97 -3.82 2.23 23.50
C GLU A 97 -5.25 1.95 23.04
N LEU A 98 -5.43 1.36 21.87
CA LEU A 98 -6.73 0.98 21.35
C LEU A 98 -7.26 -0.37 21.90
N VAL A 99 -6.52 -1.09 22.76
CA VAL A 99 -6.92 -2.44 23.21
C VAL A 99 -8.31 -2.44 23.84
N ASP A 100 -8.62 -1.47 24.68
CA ASP A 100 -9.88 -1.38 25.42
C ASP A 100 -10.93 -0.51 24.73
N MET A 101 -10.64 0.01 23.53
CA MET A 101 -11.58 0.85 22.79
C MET A 101 -12.59 0.02 22.01
N GLU A 102 -13.86 0.40 22.13
CA GLU A 102 -14.92 -0.15 21.30
C GLU A 102 -14.70 0.20 19.82
N GLU A 103 -14.99 -0.74 18.93
CA GLU A 103 -14.86 -0.56 17.48
C GLU A 103 -13.45 -0.15 17.01
N ARG A 104 -12.42 -0.54 17.75
CA ARG A 104 -11.00 -0.22 17.47
C ARG A 104 -10.53 -0.63 16.07
N GLU A 105 -11.16 -1.59 15.44
CA GLU A 105 -10.87 -2.04 14.07
C GLU A 105 -11.46 -1.08 13.01
N TYR A 106 -12.29 -0.11 13.40
CA TYR A 106 -12.96 0.84 12.52
C TYR A 106 -12.42 2.26 12.59
N MET A 107 -11.39 2.52 13.41
CA MET A 107 -10.88 3.87 13.65
C MET A 107 -10.42 4.54 12.36
N LEU A 108 -9.59 3.87 11.57
CA LEU A 108 -9.13 4.40 10.29
C LEU A 108 -10.29 4.63 9.32
N LYS A 109 -11.23 3.68 9.22
CA LYS A 109 -12.40 3.80 8.36
C LYS A 109 -13.23 5.05 8.68
N LYS A 110 -13.50 5.29 9.96
CA LYS A 110 -14.25 6.47 10.42
C LYS A 110 -13.53 7.76 10.06
N ALA A 111 -12.19 7.75 10.18
CA ALA A 111 -11.36 8.92 9.96
C ALA A 111 -11.23 9.31 8.48
N ILE A 112 -11.26 8.35 7.53
CA ILE A 112 -10.88 8.64 6.12
C ILE A 112 -12.01 8.47 5.11
N THR A 113 -13.18 7.90 5.47
CA THR A 113 -14.22 7.56 4.48
C THR A 113 -14.71 8.79 3.70
N HIS A 114 -14.80 9.96 4.33
CA HIS A 114 -15.25 11.20 3.69
C HIS A 114 -14.26 11.71 2.64
N LEU A 115 -12.95 11.41 2.76
CA LEU A 115 -11.93 11.80 1.80
C LEU A 115 -12.11 11.15 0.41
N LYS A 116 -12.97 10.13 0.28
CA LYS A 116 -13.37 9.54 -1.01
C LYS A 116 -14.10 10.53 -1.93
N GLU A 117 -14.55 11.66 -1.41
CA GLU A 117 -15.15 12.74 -2.21
C GLU A 117 -14.08 13.65 -2.84
N GLU A 118 -12.89 13.70 -2.26
CA GLU A 118 -11.80 14.59 -2.66
C GLU A 118 -10.73 13.90 -3.50
N TYR A 119 -10.48 12.61 -3.26
CA TYR A 119 -9.45 11.81 -3.92
C TYR A 119 -10.05 10.72 -4.81
N ASP A 120 -9.45 10.50 -5.98
CA ASP A 120 -9.80 9.37 -6.87
C ASP A 120 -9.33 8.03 -6.28
N TYR A 121 -8.15 8.04 -5.63
CA TYR A 121 -7.58 6.88 -4.96
C TYR A 121 -7.02 7.27 -3.60
N ILE A 122 -7.26 6.41 -2.61
CA ILE A 122 -6.60 6.45 -1.30
C ILE A 122 -5.86 5.12 -1.15
N LEU A 123 -4.53 5.16 -1.12
CA LEU A 123 -3.70 3.98 -0.91
C LEU A 123 -3.25 3.90 0.54
N ILE A 124 -3.26 2.70 1.15
CA ILE A 124 -2.82 2.49 2.53
C ILE A 124 -1.62 1.55 2.50
N ASP A 125 -0.43 2.05 2.88
CA ASP A 125 0.77 1.22 3.05
C ASP A 125 0.74 0.52 4.40
N CYS A 126 0.63 -0.81 4.39
CA CYS A 126 0.46 -1.61 5.61
C CYS A 126 1.81 -2.12 6.15
N ALA A 127 1.95 -2.14 7.48
CA ALA A 127 3.04 -2.80 8.18
C ALA A 127 3.14 -4.30 7.82
N PRO A 128 4.33 -4.94 7.98
CA PRO A 128 4.50 -6.38 7.73
C PRO A 128 3.98 -7.23 8.90
N SER A 129 2.74 -6.99 9.30
CA SER A 129 2.06 -7.69 10.38
C SER A 129 0.59 -7.91 10.03
N LEU A 130 -0.10 -8.76 10.78
CA LEU A 130 -1.55 -8.91 10.74
C LEU A 130 -2.17 -8.38 12.05
N GLY A 131 -1.53 -7.37 12.66
CA GLY A 131 -1.97 -6.69 13.87
C GLY A 131 -3.14 -5.72 13.64
N LEU A 132 -3.45 -4.93 14.66
CA LEU A 132 -4.58 -4.01 14.67
C LEU A 132 -4.50 -2.93 13.57
N LEU A 133 -3.29 -2.45 13.25
CA LEU A 133 -3.07 -1.48 12.16
C LEU A 133 -3.49 -2.06 10.80
N THR A 134 -3.06 -3.29 10.49
CA THR A 134 -3.46 -3.96 9.24
C THR A 134 -4.96 -4.28 9.22
N LEU A 135 -5.56 -4.66 10.36
CA LEU A 135 -7.02 -4.84 10.45
C LEU A 135 -7.77 -3.54 10.19
N ASN A 136 -7.31 -2.41 10.73
CA ASN A 136 -7.87 -1.09 10.43
C ASN A 136 -7.79 -0.76 8.92
N ALA A 137 -6.63 -0.99 8.30
CA ALA A 137 -6.45 -0.76 6.87
C ALA A 137 -7.42 -1.61 6.03
N LEU A 138 -7.52 -2.92 6.30
CA LEU A 138 -8.43 -3.82 5.58
C LEU A 138 -9.91 -3.54 5.87
N THR A 139 -10.24 -3.05 7.06
CA THR A 139 -11.61 -2.66 7.41
C THR A 139 -12.04 -1.38 6.69
N ALA A 140 -11.10 -0.46 6.46
CA ALA A 140 -11.33 0.79 5.75
C ALA A 140 -11.33 0.63 4.21
N ALA A 141 -10.58 -0.35 3.68
CA ALA A 141 -10.36 -0.51 2.25
C ALA A 141 -11.57 -1.06 1.50
N ASP A 142 -11.72 -0.65 0.24
CA ASP A 142 -12.64 -1.27 -0.72
C ASP A 142 -12.01 -2.55 -1.31
N SER A 143 -10.67 -2.54 -1.47
CA SER A 143 -9.93 -3.69 -1.99
C SER A 143 -8.49 -3.73 -1.48
N VAL A 144 -7.80 -4.86 -1.71
CA VAL A 144 -6.42 -5.07 -1.29
C VAL A 144 -5.53 -5.54 -2.44
N ILE A 145 -4.38 -4.87 -2.63
CA ILE A 145 -3.27 -5.34 -3.47
C ILE A 145 -2.34 -6.17 -2.59
N ILE A 146 -1.96 -7.34 -3.08
CA ILE A 146 -1.07 -8.26 -2.36
C ILE A 146 0.23 -8.40 -3.15
N PRO A 147 1.31 -7.67 -2.80
CA PRO A 147 2.61 -7.86 -3.41
C PRO A 147 3.20 -9.21 -3.03
N ILE A 148 3.68 -9.96 -4.03
CA ILE A 148 4.25 -11.30 -3.88
C ILE A 148 5.65 -11.29 -4.52
N GLN A 149 6.67 -11.43 -3.69
CA GLN A 149 8.04 -11.56 -4.19
C GLN A 149 8.23 -12.92 -4.90
N CYS A 150 8.83 -12.90 -6.10
CA CYS A 150 9.07 -14.13 -6.90
C CYS A 150 10.21 -14.99 -6.32
N GLU A 151 10.04 -15.48 -5.07
CA GLU A 151 10.97 -16.34 -4.32
C GLU A 151 10.24 -17.54 -3.69
N TYR A 152 11.00 -18.54 -3.23
CA TYR A 152 10.51 -19.88 -2.81
C TYR A 152 9.35 -19.84 -1.79
N PHE A 153 9.40 -18.96 -0.79
CA PHE A 153 8.36 -18.87 0.24
C PHE A 153 7.18 -17.96 -0.13
N ALA A 154 7.01 -17.62 -1.40
CA ALA A 154 5.99 -16.70 -1.87
C ALA A 154 4.56 -17.13 -1.51
N LEU A 155 4.25 -18.42 -1.67
CA LEU A 155 2.91 -18.97 -1.48
C LEU A 155 2.55 -19.28 -0.03
N GLU A 156 3.54 -19.52 0.84
CA GLU A 156 3.29 -19.88 2.24
C GLU A 156 2.60 -18.74 3.00
N GLY A 157 3.08 -17.51 2.85
CA GLY A 157 2.48 -16.32 3.46
C GLY A 157 1.13 -15.94 2.88
N LEU A 158 0.90 -16.23 1.58
CA LEU A 158 -0.33 -15.87 0.88
C LEU A 158 -1.56 -16.55 1.50
N GLY A 159 -1.48 -17.83 1.81
CA GLY A 159 -2.60 -18.58 2.40
C GLY A 159 -3.07 -17.98 3.73
N LYS A 160 -2.14 -17.58 4.59
CA LYS A 160 -2.47 -16.95 5.90
C LYS A 160 -3.15 -15.59 5.68
N LEU A 161 -2.62 -14.76 4.78
CA LEU A 161 -3.22 -13.45 4.48
C LEU A 161 -4.62 -13.60 3.87
N LEU A 162 -4.83 -14.53 2.93
CA LEU A 162 -6.16 -14.79 2.37
C LEU A 162 -7.18 -15.23 3.44
N ASN A 163 -6.75 -16.01 4.42
CA ASN A 163 -7.61 -16.38 5.55
C ASN A 163 -7.94 -15.17 6.43
N THR A 164 -6.97 -14.26 6.66
CA THR A 164 -7.23 -13.01 7.40
C THR A 164 -8.21 -12.12 6.62
N ILE A 165 -8.04 -11.97 5.30
CA ILE A 165 -8.97 -11.21 4.45
C ILE A 165 -10.39 -11.79 4.56
N LYS A 166 -10.56 -13.12 4.46
CA LYS A 166 -11.85 -13.78 4.64
C LYS A 166 -12.47 -13.53 6.03
N SER A 167 -11.65 -13.49 7.07
CA SER A 167 -12.11 -13.16 8.42
C SER A 167 -12.58 -11.71 8.51
N VAL A 168 -11.83 -10.77 7.93
CA VAL A 168 -12.22 -9.35 7.85
C VAL A 168 -13.52 -9.19 7.05
N GLN A 169 -13.65 -9.85 5.90
CA GLN A 169 -14.89 -9.86 5.10
C GLN A 169 -16.09 -10.34 5.92
N LYS A 170 -15.90 -11.37 6.73
CA LYS A 170 -16.99 -11.94 7.51
C LYS A 170 -17.43 -11.05 8.68
N ILE A 171 -16.49 -10.38 9.35
CA ILE A 171 -16.71 -9.72 10.63
C ILE A 171 -16.80 -8.20 10.49
N HIS A 172 -15.90 -7.58 9.74
CA HIS A 172 -15.69 -6.13 9.75
C HIS A 172 -16.05 -5.43 8.42
N ASN A 173 -15.74 -6.05 7.27
CA ASN A 173 -15.91 -5.39 5.97
C ASN A 173 -16.37 -6.38 4.89
N LYS A 174 -17.67 -6.58 4.78
CA LYS A 174 -18.28 -7.53 3.81
C LYS A 174 -17.97 -7.21 2.34
N ASN A 175 -17.64 -5.97 2.05
CA ASN A 175 -17.39 -5.49 0.69
C ASN A 175 -15.90 -5.46 0.32
N LEU A 176 -15.01 -5.84 1.24
CA LEU A 176 -13.57 -5.92 0.94
C LEU A 176 -13.34 -6.92 -0.19
N ASP A 177 -12.68 -6.50 -1.25
CA ASP A 177 -12.33 -7.36 -2.39
C ASP A 177 -10.80 -7.50 -2.51
N ILE A 178 -10.34 -8.44 -3.34
CA ILE A 178 -8.94 -8.55 -3.73
C ILE A 178 -8.75 -7.77 -5.03
N GLU A 179 -8.02 -6.65 -4.98
CA GLU A 179 -7.68 -5.87 -6.17
C GLU A 179 -6.81 -6.67 -7.11
N GLY A 180 -5.83 -7.36 -6.56
CA GLY A 180 -4.99 -8.28 -7.31
C GLY A 180 -3.73 -8.72 -6.55
N LEU A 181 -3.13 -9.80 -7.05
CA LEU A 181 -1.84 -10.30 -6.64
C LEU A 181 -0.78 -9.67 -7.55
N LEU A 182 0.16 -8.91 -6.98
CA LEU A 182 1.22 -8.24 -7.72
C LEU A 182 2.54 -9.00 -7.57
N LEU A 183 3.00 -9.61 -8.64
CA LEU A 183 4.31 -10.25 -8.68
C LEU A 183 5.41 -9.19 -8.70
N THR A 184 6.33 -9.26 -7.73
CA THR A 184 7.40 -8.27 -7.52
C THR A 184 8.78 -8.90 -7.56
N MET A 185 9.79 -8.05 -7.80
CA MET A 185 11.22 -8.44 -7.84
C MET A 185 11.50 -9.60 -8.79
N TYR A 186 10.72 -9.70 -9.87
CA TYR A 186 10.87 -10.73 -10.87
C TYR A 186 12.18 -10.57 -11.64
N ASP A 187 12.89 -11.67 -11.80
CA ASP A 187 14.08 -11.75 -12.65
C ASP A 187 13.92 -12.93 -13.61
N SER A 188 13.72 -12.62 -14.89
CA SER A 188 13.50 -13.63 -15.96
C SER A 188 14.66 -14.60 -16.16
N ARG A 189 15.87 -14.26 -15.71
CA ARG A 189 17.07 -15.11 -15.79
C ARG A 189 17.06 -16.22 -14.74
N LEU A 190 16.25 -16.07 -13.67
CA LEU A 190 16.19 -17.02 -12.58
C LEU A 190 15.06 -18.04 -12.81
N ARG A 191 15.44 -19.32 -12.89
CA ARG A 191 14.48 -20.42 -13.01
C ARG A 191 13.43 -20.40 -11.88
N LEU A 192 13.87 -20.10 -10.67
CA LEU A 192 12.98 -20.04 -9.51
C LEU A 192 11.91 -18.94 -9.67
N SER A 193 12.28 -17.75 -10.15
CA SER A 193 11.31 -16.68 -10.39
C SER A 193 10.24 -17.09 -11.39
N ASN A 194 10.63 -17.76 -12.49
CA ASN A 194 9.70 -18.27 -13.49
C ASN A 194 8.75 -19.32 -12.90
N GLN A 195 9.28 -20.27 -12.10
CA GLN A 195 8.46 -21.29 -11.43
C GLN A 195 7.44 -20.69 -10.47
N VAL A 196 7.82 -19.65 -9.70
CA VAL A 196 6.88 -18.95 -8.79
C VAL A 196 5.77 -18.26 -9.60
N VAL A 197 6.11 -17.58 -10.70
CA VAL A 197 5.10 -16.95 -11.59
C VAL A 197 4.12 -18.01 -12.09
N GLU A 198 4.60 -19.13 -12.63
CA GLU A 198 3.76 -20.23 -13.15
C GLU A 198 2.84 -20.81 -12.07
N GLU A 199 3.36 -21.06 -10.86
CA GLU A 199 2.56 -21.59 -9.74
C GLU A 199 1.51 -20.59 -9.25
N VAL A 200 1.85 -19.30 -9.11
CA VAL A 200 0.87 -18.27 -8.72
C VAL A 200 -0.22 -18.13 -9.78
N GLN A 201 0.15 -18.08 -11.06
CA GLN A 201 -0.82 -18.01 -12.17
C GLN A 201 -1.69 -19.26 -12.23
N LYS A 202 -1.15 -20.45 -12.06
CA LYS A 202 -1.90 -21.71 -12.07
C LYS A 202 -3.01 -21.76 -11.00
N HIS A 203 -2.75 -21.20 -9.81
CA HIS A 203 -3.69 -21.27 -8.68
C HIS A 203 -4.60 -20.04 -8.57
N PHE A 204 -4.18 -18.88 -9.09
CA PHE A 204 -4.83 -17.58 -8.86
C PHE A 204 -4.97 -16.73 -10.13
N ASN A 205 -4.96 -17.32 -11.31
CA ASN A 205 -4.85 -16.63 -12.61
C ASN A 205 -5.71 -15.35 -12.74
N GLU A 206 -6.98 -15.43 -12.35
CA GLU A 206 -7.92 -14.31 -12.46
C GLU A 206 -7.62 -13.16 -11.47
N MET A 207 -6.83 -13.45 -10.42
CA MET A 207 -6.47 -12.47 -9.41
C MET A 207 -5.09 -11.84 -9.67
N VAL A 208 -4.27 -12.39 -10.58
CA VAL A 208 -2.92 -11.90 -10.81
C VAL A 208 -2.93 -10.75 -11.79
N PHE A 209 -2.29 -9.63 -11.41
CA PHE A 209 -2.08 -8.53 -12.36
C PHE A 209 -1.28 -9.00 -13.56
N THR A 210 -1.65 -8.51 -14.74
CA THR A 210 -0.87 -8.74 -15.97
C THR A 210 0.52 -8.10 -15.86
N THR A 211 0.58 -6.98 -15.16
CA THR A 211 1.82 -6.26 -14.88
C THR A 211 2.64 -6.99 -13.82
N ILE A 212 3.93 -7.21 -14.12
CA ILE A 212 4.91 -7.79 -13.19
C ILE A 212 5.99 -6.73 -12.91
N ILE A 213 6.30 -6.49 -11.64
CA ILE A 213 7.36 -5.58 -11.23
C ILE A 213 8.70 -6.31 -11.27
N GLN A 214 9.56 -5.93 -12.21
CA GLN A 214 10.88 -6.51 -12.36
C GLN A 214 11.84 -6.01 -11.28
N ARG A 215 12.82 -6.86 -10.92
CA ARG A 215 13.92 -6.43 -10.06
C ARG A 215 14.66 -5.27 -10.73
N ASN A 216 14.75 -4.13 -10.04
CA ASN A 216 15.37 -2.93 -10.58
C ASN A 216 16.10 -2.17 -9.46
N VAL A 217 17.37 -1.88 -9.64
CA VAL A 217 18.23 -1.21 -8.65
C VAL A 217 17.72 0.23 -8.41
N ARG A 218 17.22 0.91 -9.44
CA ARG A 218 16.67 2.28 -9.32
C ARG A 218 15.52 2.37 -8.34
N LEU A 219 14.67 1.32 -8.24
CA LEU A 219 13.60 1.24 -7.24
C LEU A 219 14.13 1.18 -5.79
N SER A 220 15.34 0.67 -5.60
CA SER A 220 15.98 0.63 -4.28
C SER A 220 16.75 1.90 -3.97
N GLU A 221 17.22 2.63 -4.99
CA GLU A 221 17.94 3.89 -4.85
C GLU A 221 17.01 5.07 -4.58
N ALA A 222 15.91 5.18 -5.32
CA ALA A 222 14.98 6.31 -5.28
C ALA A 222 14.56 6.76 -3.86
N PRO A 223 14.22 5.84 -2.91
CA PRO A 223 13.86 6.24 -1.54
C PRO A 223 14.99 6.93 -0.78
N SER A 224 16.27 6.65 -1.09
CA SER A 224 17.41 7.32 -0.46
C SER A 224 17.55 8.78 -0.88
N TYR A 225 16.86 9.18 -1.95
CA TYR A 225 16.75 10.55 -2.41
C TYR A 225 15.41 11.20 -2.04
N GLY A 226 14.54 10.46 -1.33
CA GLY A 226 13.20 10.93 -0.97
C GLY A 226 12.28 11.10 -2.19
N GLU A 227 12.46 10.29 -3.22
CA GLU A 227 11.76 10.41 -4.49
C GLU A 227 11.06 9.10 -4.91
N SER A 228 9.91 9.24 -5.58
CA SER A 228 9.32 8.13 -6.31
C SER A 228 10.21 7.76 -7.51
N ILE A 229 10.08 6.53 -8.02
CA ILE A 229 10.83 6.09 -9.19
C ILE A 229 10.58 6.99 -10.42
N ILE A 230 9.39 7.56 -10.55
CA ILE A 230 9.03 8.43 -11.66
C ILE A 230 9.77 9.77 -11.58
N ASN A 231 9.93 10.33 -10.38
CA ASN A 231 10.70 11.55 -10.18
C ASN A 231 12.20 11.27 -10.29
N TYR A 232 12.67 10.14 -9.74
CA TYR A 232 14.09 9.77 -9.71
C TYR A 232 14.65 9.35 -11.09
N ASP A 233 13.92 8.44 -11.79
CA ASP A 233 14.33 7.92 -13.11
C ASP A 233 13.11 7.45 -13.91
N ALA A 234 12.42 8.39 -14.56
CA ALA A 234 11.21 8.12 -15.36
C ALA A 234 11.46 7.15 -16.55
N ALA A 235 12.72 7.04 -17.02
CA ALA A 235 13.10 6.15 -18.12
C ALA A 235 13.39 4.71 -17.64
N SER A 236 13.45 4.49 -16.34
CA SER A 236 13.76 3.18 -15.77
C SER A 236 12.67 2.14 -16.06
N LYS A 237 13.08 0.87 -16.02
CA LYS A 237 12.15 -0.25 -16.11
C LYS A 237 11.15 -0.26 -14.95
N GLY A 238 11.59 0.18 -13.75
CA GLY A 238 10.74 0.32 -12.57
C GLY A 238 9.61 1.33 -12.80
N ALA A 239 9.91 2.51 -13.34
CA ALA A 239 8.91 3.53 -13.69
C ALA A 239 7.91 2.99 -14.72
N SER A 240 8.39 2.37 -15.79
CA SER A 240 7.53 1.75 -16.81
C SER A 240 6.60 0.68 -16.23
N ASN A 241 7.09 -0.17 -15.29
CA ASN A 241 6.27 -1.20 -14.67
C ASN A 241 5.16 -0.58 -13.80
N TYR A 242 5.46 0.43 -12.97
CA TYR A 242 4.44 1.06 -12.12
C TYR A 242 3.44 1.90 -12.91
N LEU A 243 3.85 2.55 -14.01
CA LEU A 243 2.91 3.19 -14.95
C LEU A 243 1.96 2.17 -15.58
N SER A 244 2.48 1.01 -16.00
CA SER A 244 1.65 -0.07 -16.54
C SER A 244 0.65 -0.59 -15.50
N LEU A 245 1.07 -0.77 -14.24
CA LEU A 245 0.20 -1.17 -13.14
C LEU A 245 -0.89 -0.12 -12.88
N ALA A 246 -0.53 1.17 -12.89
CA ALA A 246 -1.49 2.24 -12.70
C ALA A 246 -2.55 2.26 -13.82
N HIS A 247 -2.16 2.07 -15.08
CA HIS A 247 -3.09 1.93 -16.20
C HIS A 247 -4.01 0.71 -16.03
N GLU A 248 -3.47 -0.44 -15.58
CA GLU A 248 -4.25 -1.66 -15.35
C GLU A 248 -5.30 -1.45 -14.25
N ILE A 249 -4.93 -0.77 -13.16
CA ILE A 249 -5.84 -0.42 -12.06
C ILE A 249 -6.92 0.58 -12.50
N ILE A 250 -6.54 1.63 -13.23
CA ILE A 250 -7.51 2.60 -13.77
C ILE A 250 -8.53 1.89 -14.66
N LYS A 251 -8.07 1.05 -15.60
CA LYS A 251 -8.93 0.31 -16.50
C LYS A 251 -9.90 -0.65 -15.78
N LYS A 252 -9.45 -1.21 -14.66
CA LYS A 252 -10.27 -2.14 -13.86
C LYS A 252 -11.37 -1.41 -13.07
N ASN A 253 -11.12 -0.16 -12.69
CA ASN A 253 -11.97 0.57 -11.74
C ASN A 253 -12.81 1.69 -12.38
N PHE A 254 -12.56 2.03 -13.63
CA PHE A 254 -13.27 3.04 -14.40
C PHE A 254 -13.51 2.56 -15.84
#